data_a1b9a29a11803881d135bfd86080a142
#
_entry.id   a1b9a29a11803881d135bfd86080a142
#
_cell.length_a   1.000
_cell.length_b   1.000
_cell.length_c   1.000
_cell.angle_alpha   90.00
_cell.angle_beta   90.00
_cell.angle_gamma   90.00
#
_symmetry.space_group_name_H-M   'P 1'
#
loop_
_entity.id
_entity.type
_entity.pdbx_description
1 polymer ?
#
loop_
_entity_poly.entity_id
_entity_poly.type
_entity_poly.pdbx_seq_one_letter_code
_entity_poly.pdbx_strand_id
1 'polypeptide(L)'
;MVAAVMAVATPFLAACSSEENIAPSRGVAITDAHIVINVEPYGATPSAARSRAAEAPAVTKPDTVLLANGMRAVVTMEEDAPETQAATRATMDDGHYTIFALDPTTGDRITGTKKQLTGTVTGGVFHSDAGSEMLLDPGTYKFVCINDAVTDHGTWLEVSSGVSNNGYGAAAGTIPTASDAQIGTSTETISGDDWQVTFLMKHQNARFRLRLVAYTNQLENAVGALTGTTTEYPVTLKYALDGSNPAVTEKTYPYDYAIAKLTLSNTPAESNATYVKANNFYSNYMYVMPGGDGISLYLGEGKVYGKSFNLASPTSLLTQALPSKTQRGHSYTITYRLLPEFLYLFNDGSCGAYSEKGSRTAIAAVVKEKTNTEEGTAVALHKAVDNAMTIETNFNKQSFSVADAMNDMNGYNYTWDAATTIDNKVKATALAPAGMSPFPPSGYQYEPFYYAGHYNLENYNPGVVTSNIGKWYLPALGEWRMAIKEFAGVDIAVQTSLYDTYANWDRQKMKKVFTLAGGDIDVTGGGSGYWESSTLGSDYQRSLYILVNDGYVGVSSDTFNSHGVVPFVHF
;
A
#
# COMPACT_ATOMS: atom_id res chain seq x y z
N MET A 1 -2.06 27.96 102.65
CA MET A 1 -1.02 28.86 103.10
C MET A 1 -0.42 29.54 101.87
N VAL A 2 -0.54 30.85 101.81
CA VAL A 2 0.39 31.86 101.34
C VAL A 2 0.66 31.82 99.80
N ALA A 3 0.52 32.83 99.14
CA ALA A 3 0.12 34.26 99.16
C ALA A 3 0.39 34.78 97.76
N ALA A 4 -0.45 35.67 97.37
CA ALA A 4 -0.42 36.53 96.21
C ALA A 4 0.85 37.35 96.04
N VAL A 5 1.16 37.75 94.79
CA VAL A 5 1.53 39.13 94.48
C VAL A 5 1.12 39.46 93.05
N MET A 6 0.31 40.49 92.89
CA MET A 6 0.01 41.26 91.66
C MET A 6 1.20 42.12 91.27
N ALA A 7 1.44 42.24 89.99
CA ALA A 7 2.08 43.41 89.42
C ALA A 7 1.41 43.81 88.12
N VAL A 8 0.82 44.99 88.11
CA VAL A 8 0.25 45.70 86.98
C VAL A 8 1.38 46.41 86.25
N ALA A 9 1.42 46.29 84.95
CA ALA A 9 2.16 47.19 84.10
C ALA A 9 1.35 47.52 82.85
N THR A 10 1.09 48.79 82.68
CA THR A 10 0.34 49.51 81.67
C THR A 10 0.99 49.46 80.26
N PRO A 11 0.20 49.61 79.21
CA PRO A 11 0.67 49.45 77.84
C PRO A 11 1.23 50.77 77.27
N PHE A 12 2.31 50.63 76.54
CA PHE A 12 2.71 51.64 75.55
C PHE A 12 2.26 51.19 74.17
N LEU A 13 1.31 51.90 73.59
CA LEU A 13 1.01 51.91 72.20
C LEU A 13 2.11 52.62 71.44
N ALA A 14 2.92 51.88 70.73
CA ALA A 14 3.76 52.38 69.64
C ALA A 14 3.11 51.92 68.35
N ALA A 15 2.42 52.82 67.66
CA ALA A 15 2.01 52.66 66.29
C ALA A 15 3.27 52.75 65.42
N CYS A 16 3.80 51.61 64.98
CA CYS A 16 4.67 51.55 63.83
C CYS A 16 3.80 51.24 62.62
N SER A 17 3.54 52.23 61.79
CA SER A 17 3.16 52.03 60.40
C SER A 17 4.38 51.47 59.68
N SER A 18 4.50 50.16 59.61
CA SER A 18 5.33 49.57 58.60
C SER A 18 4.54 49.61 57.28
N GLU A 19 4.82 50.57 56.43
CA GLU A 19 4.61 50.35 55.01
C GLU A 19 5.42 49.09 54.65
N GLU A 20 4.73 47.96 54.57
CA GLU A 20 5.28 46.82 53.84
C GLU A 20 5.49 47.29 52.42
N ASN A 21 6.75 47.64 52.11
CA ASN A 21 7.24 47.60 50.74
C ASN A 21 7.04 46.16 50.29
N ILE A 22 5.85 45.86 49.71
CA ILE A 22 5.67 44.67 48.90
C ILE A 22 6.65 44.84 47.77
N ALA A 23 7.82 44.21 47.90
CA ALA A 23 8.74 44.07 46.77
C ALA A 23 7.88 43.49 45.62
N PRO A 24 7.94 44.06 44.41
CA PRO A 24 7.22 43.51 43.29
C PRO A 24 7.55 42.01 43.21
N SER A 25 6.52 41.17 43.26
CA SER A 25 6.67 39.73 43.19
C SER A 25 7.56 39.46 42.01
N ARG A 26 8.74 38.91 42.23
CA ARG A 26 9.58 38.44 41.12
C ARG A 26 8.80 37.32 40.46
N GLY A 27 8.33 37.52 39.24
CA GLY A 27 7.65 36.47 38.50
C GLY A 27 8.47 35.19 38.50
N VAL A 28 7.81 34.08 38.50
CA VAL A 28 8.45 32.75 38.39
C VAL A 28 8.98 32.61 36.97
N ALA A 29 10.27 32.30 36.85
CA ALA A 29 10.90 32.06 35.56
C ALA A 29 10.57 30.66 35.06
N ILE A 30 10.05 30.58 33.85
CA ILE A 30 9.82 29.33 33.14
C ILE A 30 11.04 29.04 32.29
N THR A 31 11.70 27.91 32.57
CA THR A 31 12.94 27.51 31.91
C THR A 31 12.76 26.14 31.25
N ASP A 32 13.75 25.73 30.46
CA ASP A 32 13.80 24.45 29.76
C ASP A 32 13.49 23.24 30.66
N ALA A 33 13.98 23.28 31.91
CA ALA A 33 13.76 22.22 32.89
C ALA A 33 12.29 21.98 33.23
N HIS A 34 11.43 22.97 33.02
CA HIS A 34 10.01 22.90 33.29
C HIS A 34 9.17 22.45 32.08
N ILE A 35 9.77 22.32 30.91
CA ILE A 35 9.06 22.06 29.67
C ILE A 35 9.25 20.63 29.21
N VAL A 36 8.13 19.92 29.00
CA VAL A 36 8.10 18.61 28.37
C VAL A 36 7.13 18.69 27.19
N ILE A 37 7.58 18.34 26.00
CA ILE A 37 6.74 18.32 24.81
C ILE A 37 6.69 16.87 24.31
N ASN A 38 5.49 16.34 24.13
CA ASN A 38 5.21 15.07 23.48
C ASN A 38 4.38 15.34 22.23
N VAL A 39 4.50 14.45 21.23
CA VAL A 39 3.70 14.56 20.00
C VAL A 39 2.73 13.37 19.94
N GLU A 40 1.47 13.64 19.65
CA GLU A 40 0.48 12.60 19.39
C GLU A 40 0.82 11.95 18.03
N PRO A 41 0.95 10.61 17.96
CA PRO A 41 1.26 9.97 16.68
C PRO A 41 0.09 10.12 15.71
N TYR A 42 0.39 10.17 14.41
CA TYR A 42 -0.65 10.11 13.38
C TYR A 42 -1.46 8.82 13.50
N GLY A 43 -2.77 8.92 13.27
CA GLY A 43 -3.70 7.79 13.39
C GLY A 43 -4.04 7.42 14.83
N ALA A 44 -3.60 8.19 15.84
CA ALA A 44 -4.04 8.00 17.20
C ALA A 44 -5.54 8.28 17.32
N THR A 45 -6.32 7.27 17.65
CA THR A 45 -7.72 7.47 18.00
C THR A 45 -7.79 8.34 19.25
N PRO A 46 -8.59 9.42 19.28
CA PRO A 46 -8.81 10.19 20.50
C PRO A 46 -9.17 9.26 21.64
N SER A 47 -8.58 9.45 22.81
CA SER A 47 -8.68 8.56 23.97
C SER A 47 -10.08 8.48 24.62
N ALA A 48 -11.12 9.01 23.97
CA ALA A 48 -12.51 8.92 24.37
C ALA A 48 -13.13 7.65 23.80
N ALA A 49 -13.30 6.68 24.70
CA ALA A 49 -14.05 5.44 24.48
C ALA A 49 -13.47 4.44 23.48
N ARG A 50 -12.55 3.60 23.92
CA ARG A 50 -12.35 2.27 23.35
C ARG A 50 -13.61 1.43 23.52
N SER A 51 -14.62 1.66 22.71
CA SER A 51 -15.62 0.66 22.45
C SER A 51 -15.03 -0.37 21.47
N ARG A 52 -15.30 -1.63 21.72
CA ARG A 52 -14.72 -2.83 21.12
C ARG A 52 -14.98 -3.07 19.63
N ALA A 53 -14.96 -2.05 18.80
CA ALA A 53 -14.97 -2.21 17.36
C ALA A 53 -14.13 -1.05 16.79
N ALA A 54 -12.82 -1.18 16.81
CA ALA A 54 -12.01 -0.45 15.84
C ALA A 54 -12.46 -0.98 14.48
N GLU A 55 -13.18 -0.17 13.73
CA GLU A 55 -13.48 -0.41 12.34
C GLU A 55 -12.13 -0.59 11.62
N ALA A 56 -11.97 -1.69 10.92
CA ALA A 56 -10.75 -1.91 10.14
C ALA A 56 -10.53 -0.70 9.21
N PRO A 57 -9.27 -0.28 9.00
CA PRO A 57 -8.99 0.85 8.12
C PRO A 57 -9.78 0.71 6.82
N ALA A 58 -10.46 1.76 6.40
CA ALA A 58 -11.25 1.74 5.18
C ALA A 58 -10.33 1.57 3.98
N VAL A 59 -10.17 0.33 3.52
CA VAL A 59 -9.47 0.03 2.28
C VAL A 59 -10.46 0.23 1.14
N THR A 60 -10.14 1.11 0.20
CA THR A 60 -10.93 1.23 -1.02
C THR A 60 -10.83 -0.05 -1.83
N LYS A 61 -11.91 -0.46 -2.47
CA LYS A 61 -11.86 -1.61 -3.39
C LYS A 61 -10.79 -1.36 -4.44
N PRO A 62 -9.92 -2.35 -4.70
CA PRO A 62 -8.91 -2.22 -5.74
C PRO A 62 -9.57 -1.92 -7.08
N ASP A 63 -9.11 -0.87 -7.74
CA ASP A 63 -9.48 -0.58 -9.12
C ASP A 63 -8.31 -0.91 -10.04
N THR A 64 -8.57 -1.65 -11.12
CA THR A 64 -7.55 -2.04 -12.09
C THR A 64 -7.69 -1.19 -13.34
N VAL A 65 -6.68 -0.39 -13.60
CA VAL A 65 -6.64 0.51 -14.75
C VAL A 65 -5.55 0.08 -15.72
N LEU A 66 -5.90 0.05 -16.99
CA LEU A 66 -4.95 -0.18 -18.07
C LEU A 66 -4.19 1.11 -18.37
N LEU A 67 -2.87 1.03 -18.27
CA LEU A 67 -1.97 2.12 -18.61
C LEU A 67 -1.56 2.06 -20.08
N ALA A 68 -0.99 3.17 -20.57
CA ALA A 68 -0.30 3.17 -21.85
C ALA A 68 0.78 2.05 -21.91
N ASN A 69 1.05 1.55 -23.11
CA ASN A 69 2.06 0.51 -23.34
C ASN A 69 1.73 -0.88 -22.74
N GLY A 70 0.47 -1.19 -22.48
CA GLY A 70 0.02 -2.49 -22.01
C GLY A 70 0.30 -2.78 -20.53
N MET A 71 0.81 -1.82 -19.79
CA MET A 71 0.93 -1.93 -18.33
C MET A 71 -0.42 -1.80 -17.66
N ARG A 72 -0.56 -2.42 -16.50
CA ARG A 72 -1.75 -2.31 -15.65
C ARG A 72 -1.35 -1.69 -14.32
N ALA A 73 -2.26 -0.95 -13.70
CA ALA A 73 -2.08 -0.50 -12.34
C ALA A 73 -3.29 -0.90 -11.50
N VAL A 74 -3.02 -1.36 -10.29
CA VAL A 74 -4.03 -1.57 -9.25
C VAL A 74 -3.85 -0.47 -8.23
N VAL A 75 -4.89 0.30 -7.98
CA VAL A 75 -4.86 1.43 -7.06
C VAL A 75 -5.65 1.09 -5.82
N THR A 76 -5.05 1.31 -4.67
CA THR A 76 -5.71 1.18 -3.36
C THR A 76 -5.34 2.36 -2.49
N MET A 77 -6.21 2.71 -1.57
CA MET A 77 -5.94 3.67 -0.52
C MET A 77 -6.27 3.04 0.82
N GLU A 78 -5.38 3.21 1.77
CA GLU A 78 -5.54 2.73 3.14
C GLU A 78 -5.20 3.85 4.11
N GLU A 79 -5.90 3.90 5.22
CA GLU A 79 -5.50 4.69 6.36
C GLU A 79 -4.37 3.96 7.06
N ASP A 80 -3.27 4.66 7.33
CA ASP A 80 -2.12 4.05 7.99
C ASP A 80 -2.52 3.61 9.40
N ALA A 81 -2.06 2.43 9.80
CA ALA A 81 -2.21 2.00 11.18
C ALA A 81 -1.55 3.05 12.11
N PRO A 82 -2.11 3.29 13.31
CA PRO A 82 -1.49 4.17 14.27
C PRO A 82 -0.02 3.80 14.45
N GLU A 83 0.86 4.78 14.37
CA GLU A 83 2.27 4.56 14.65
C GLU A 83 2.38 3.96 16.05
N THR A 84 2.85 2.71 16.14
CA THR A 84 3.10 2.09 17.44
C THR A 84 4.20 2.89 18.12
N GLN A 85 3.82 3.71 19.10
CA GLN A 85 4.83 4.26 19.99
C GLN A 85 5.60 3.10 20.60
N ALA A 86 6.88 3.00 20.29
CA ALA A 86 7.77 2.29 21.16
C ALA A 86 7.55 2.89 22.56
N ALA A 87 7.44 2.05 23.59
CA ALA A 87 7.09 2.44 24.96
C ALA A 87 8.06 3.45 25.63
N THR A 88 9.01 3.97 24.89
CA THR A 88 9.89 5.06 25.22
C THR A 88 9.39 6.30 24.49
N ARG A 89 8.76 7.22 25.23
CA ARG A 89 8.39 8.61 24.89
C ARG A 89 8.55 8.93 23.41
N ALA A 90 7.44 9.25 22.70
CA ALA A 90 7.56 9.76 21.35
C ALA A 90 8.60 10.89 21.36
N THR A 91 9.69 10.67 20.66
CA THR A 91 10.72 11.69 20.51
C THR A 91 10.05 12.83 19.75
N MET A 92 10.12 14.02 20.34
CA MET A 92 9.66 15.23 19.70
C MET A 92 10.37 15.38 18.35
N ASP A 93 9.62 15.86 17.36
CA ASP A 93 10.24 16.26 16.10
C ASP A 93 11.21 17.42 16.36
N ASP A 94 12.42 17.32 15.85
CA ASP A 94 13.36 18.42 15.88
C ASP A 94 12.73 19.62 15.16
N GLY A 95 12.72 20.78 15.79
CA GLY A 95 12.06 21.96 15.25
C GLY A 95 12.01 23.11 16.25
N HIS A 96 11.53 24.24 15.80
CA HIS A 96 11.39 25.43 16.62
C HIS A 96 9.94 25.57 17.11
N TYR A 97 9.78 25.97 18.38
CA TYR A 97 8.52 26.05 19.09
C TYR A 97 8.36 27.37 19.83
N THR A 98 7.11 27.83 19.90
CA THR A 98 6.72 29.01 20.67
C THR A 98 5.73 28.60 21.75
N ILE A 99 5.98 29.02 22.99
CA ILE A 99 5.13 28.77 24.17
C ILE A 99 4.65 30.08 24.74
N PHE A 100 3.36 30.18 25.03
CA PHE A 100 2.74 31.32 25.69
C PHE A 100 1.64 30.85 26.66
N ALA A 101 1.18 31.73 27.53
CA ALA A 101 0.15 31.43 28.53
C ALA A 101 -1.13 32.22 28.26
N LEU A 102 -2.25 31.57 28.61
CA LEU A 102 -3.60 32.16 28.62
C LEU A 102 -4.11 32.20 30.05
N ASP A 103 -4.96 33.18 30.36
CA ASP A 103 -5.82 33.14 31.53
C ASP A 103 -6.78 31.96 31.39
N PRO A 104 -6.82 31.05 32.35
CA PRO A 104 -7.62 29.84 32.22
C PRO A 104 -9.14 30.10 32.30
N THR A 105 -9.56 31.29 32.79
CA THR A 105 -10.97 31.66 32.94
C THR A 105 -11.50 32.41 31.73
N THR A 106 -10.71 33.42 31.23
CA THR A 106 -11.12 34.25 30.10
C THR A 106 -10.64 33.72 28.75
N GLY A 107 -9.58 32.92 28.75
CA GLY A 107 -8.92 32.47 27.51
C GLY A 107 -8.05 33.54 26.86
N ASP A 108 -7.91 34.68 27.48
CA ASP A 108 -7.09 35.79 26.95
C ASP A 108 -5.61 35.51 27.14
N ARG A 109 -4.80 35.93 26.17
CA ARG A 109 -3.35 35.79 26.25
C ARG A 109 -2.77 36.69 27.31
N ILE A 110 -1.90 36.14 28.15
CA ILE A 110 -1.08 36.94 29.07
C ILE A 110 -0.05 37.72 28.26
N THR A 111 -0.19 39.03 28.27
CA THR A 111 0.64 39.96 27.46
C THR A 111 1.64 40.71 28.32
N GLY A 112 2.68 41.28 27.69
CA GLY A 112 3.72 42.06 28.32
C GLY A 112 5.13 41.58 28.01
N THR A 113 6.12 42.21 28.64
CA THR A 113 7.53 41.82 28.46
C THR A 113 7.76 40.43 29.10
N LYS A 114 8.49 39.56 28.39
CA LYS A 114 8.85 38.20 28.88
C LYS A 114 7.61 37.33 29.20
N LYS A 115 6.62 37.36 28.31
CA LYS A 115 5.38 36.54 28.45
C LYS A 115 5.29 35.44 27.40
N GLN A 116 6.39 35.21 26.65
CA GLN A 116 6.52 34.17 25.63
C GLN A 116 7.90 33.53 25.74
N LEU A 117 7.97 32.22 25.56
CA LEU A 117 9.19 31.44 25.48
C LEU A 117 9.30 30.83 24.08
N THR A 118 10.42 31.08 23.40
CA THR A 118 10.76 30.42 22.14
C THR A 118 11.97 29.53 22.33
N GLY A 119 12.05 28.46 21.55
CA GLY A 119 13.16 27.54 21.65
C GLY A 119 13.12 26.45 20.61
N THR A 120 14.20 25.70 20.53
CA THR A 120 14.39 24.62 19.57
C THR A 120 14.42 23.28 20.30
N VAL A 121 13.75 22.30 19.73
CA VAL A 121 13.88 20.90 20.14
C VAL A 121 14.98 20.26 19.32
N THR A 122 15.90 19.61 20.01
CA THR A 122 16.96 18.81 19.40
C THR A 122 17.12 17.51 20.18
N GLY A 123 17.01 16.38 19.48
CA GLY A 123 17.13 15.08 20.13
C GLY A 123 16.09 14.83 21.22
N GLY A 124 14.89 15.41 21.10
CA GLY A 124 13.80 15.25 22.05
C GLY A 124 13.89 16.12 23.32
N VAL A 125 14.77 17.14 23.33
CA VAL A 125 14.94 18.08 24.43
C VAL A 125 14.68 19.50 23.95
N PHE A 126 13.85 20.24 24.67
CA PHE A 126 13.61 21.65 24.40
C PHE A 126 14.76 22.51 24.96
N HIS A 127 15.26 23.44 24.17
CA HIS A 127 16.28 24.44 24.51
C HIS A 127 15.76 25.82 24.15
N SER A 128 15.65 26.72 25.14
CA SER A 128 15.21 28.06 24.90
C SER A 128 16.25 28.87 24.09
N ASP A 129 15.74 29.74 23.23
CA ASP A 129 16.59 30.63 22.44
C ASP A 129 17.30 31.66 23.32
N ALA A 130 18.48 32.10 22.88
CA ALA A 130 19.26 33.09 23.61
C ALA A 130 18.44 34.39 23.83
N GLY A 131 18.20 34.75 25.08
CA GLY A 131 17.43 35.93 25.46
C GLY A 131 15.90 35.71 25.48
N SER A 132 15.42 34.51 25.17
CA SER A 132 14.01 34.16 25.35
C SER A 132 13.78 33.79 26.81
N GLU A 133 12.87 34.46 27.46
CA GLU A 133 12.48 34.24 28.86
C GLU A 133 10.99 34.40 29.04
N MET A 134 10.38 33.56 29.87
CA MET A 134 8.99 33.68 30.26
C MET A 134 8.88 33.82 31.79
N LEU A 135 8.30 34.94 32.22
CA LEU A 135 8.10 35.24 33.63
C LEU A 135 6.60 35.40 33.91
N LEU A 136 6.06 34.58 34.82
CA LEU A 136 4.65 34.63 35.22
C LEU A 136 4.55 34.77 36.73
N ASP A 137 3.54 35.45 37.22
CA ASP A 137 3.22 35.44 38.64
C ASP A 137 2.74 34.04 39.09
N PRO A 138 2.94 33.65 40.34
CA PRO A 138 2.36 32.42 40.83
C PRO A 138 0.85 32.36 40.57
N GLY A 139 0.39 31.26 39.98
CA GLY A 139 -1.02 31.12 39.60
C GLY A 139 -1.26 29.96 38.63
N THR A 140 -2.53 29.74 38.30
CA THR A 140 -2.91 28.71 37.31
C THR A 140 -3.02 29.35 35.93
N TYR A 141 -2.43 28.70 34.94
CA TYR A 141 -2.39 29.18 33.54
C TYR A 141 -2.72 28.03 32.60
N LYS A 142 -3.31 28.36 31.45
CA LYS A 142 -3.39 27.47 30.31
C LYS A 142 -2.24 27.80 29.35
N PHE A 143 -1.24 26.95 29.32
CA PHE A 143 -0.11 27.07 28.40
C PHE A 143 -0.48 26.54 27.03
N VAL A 144 0.03 27.19 25.99
CA VAL A 144 -0.09 26.80 24.59
C VAL A 144 1.29 26.70 23.99
N CYS A 145 1.54 25.62 23.25
CA CYS A 145 2.75 25.39 22.48
C CYS A 145 2.37 25.21 21.01
N ILE A 146 3.07 25.92 20.14
CA ILE A 146 2.91 25.82 18.69
C ILE A 146 4.27 25.64 18.04
N ASN A 147 4.32 24.95 16.90
CA ASN A 147 5.52 24.90 16.07
C ASN A 147 5.49 25.98 14.97
N ASP A 148 6.59 26.13 14.22
CA ASP A 148 6.75 27.18 13.19
C ASP A 148 5.77 27.05 12.00
N ALA A 149 5.08 25.93 11.87
CA ALA A 149 4.03 25.74 10.85
C ALA A 149 2.69 26.39 11.24
N VAL A 150 2.60 26.93 12.46
CA VAL A 150 1.43 27.67 12.97
C VAL A 150 1.79 29.15 13.07
N THR A 151 1.02 30.00 12.43
CA THR A 151 1.20 31.45 12.52
C THR A 151 0.41 32.01 13.70
N ASP A 152 1.10 32.72 14.58
CA ASP A 152 0.52 33.39 15.73
C ASP A 152 0.15 34.85 15.42
N HIS A 153 -1.14 35.17 15.43
CA HIS A 153 -1.65 36.55 15.23
C HIS A 153 -1.94 37.28 16.54
N GLY A 154 -1.50 36.73 17.66
CA GLY A 154 -1.65 37.36 18.99
C GLY A 154 -3.01 37.12 19.63
N THR A 155 -4.10 37.11 18.88
CA THR A 155 -5.48 36.86 19.33
C THR A 155 -6.10 35.61 18.75
N TRP A 156 -5.43 34.97 17.79
CA TRP A 156 -5.84 33.70 17.14
C TRP A 156 -4.65 33.04 16.46
N LEU A 157 -4.79 31.77 16.13
CA LEU A 157 -3.76 30.99 15.45
C LEU A 157 -4.22 30.65 14.04
N GLU A 158 -3.25 30.55 13.11
CA GLU A 158 -3.48 30.20 11.72
C GLU A 158 -2.67 28.99 11.31
N VAL A 159 -3.33 28.07 10.61
CA VAL A 159 -2.68 26.99 9.88
C VAL A 159 -3.00 27.16 8.40
N SER A 160 -1.97 27.31 7.57
CA SER A 160 -2.12 27.47 6.12
C SER A 160 -1.43 26.33 5.38
N SER A 161 -2.03 25.90 4.27
CA SER A 161 -1.43 24.92 3.36
C SER A 161 -0.24 25.48 2.56
N GLY A 162 0.06 26.77 2.68
CA GLY A 162 1.06 27.44 1.84
C GLY A 162 0.67 27.56 0.35
N VAL A 163 -0.52 27.11 -0.02
CA VAL A 163 -1.08 27.31 -1.37
C VAL A 163 -1.64 28.72 -1.43
N SER A 164 -0.91 29.60 -2.09
CA SER A 164 -1.40 30.97 -2.32
C SER A 164 -2.46 30.97 -3.41
N ASN A 165 -3.53 31.76 -3.21
CA ASN A 165 -4.58 32.00 -4.20
C ASN A 165 -4.10 32.70 -5.49
N ASN A 166 -2.83 32.99 -5.62
CA ASN A 166 -2.26 33.58 -6.81
C ASN A 166 -2.04 32.53 -7.90
N GLY A 167 -3.13 32.02 -8.41
CA GLY A 167 -3.26 30.94 -9.38
C GLY A 167 -2.66 31.19 -10.76
N TYR A 168 -1.58 31.86 -10.91
CA TYR A 168 -0.77 31.88 -12.13
C TYR A 168 0.66 32.22 -11.76
N GLY A 169 1.53 31.22 -11.69
CA GLY A 169 2.96 31.51 -11.68
C GLY A 169 3.83 30.96 -10.56
N ALA A 170 3.41 29.96 -9.82
CA ALA A 170 4.41 29.13 -9.17
C ALA A 170 5.18 28.42 -10.28
N ALA A 171 6.44 28.80 -10.47
CA ALA A 171 7.33 28.11 -11.41
C ALA A 171 7.21 26.60 -11.14
N ALA A 172 7.04 25.82 -12.18
CA ALA A 172 7.02 24.37 -12.08
C ALA A 172 8.23 23.92 -11.26
N GLY A 173 8.01 23.48 -10.02
CA GLY A 173 9.10 23.02 -9.15
C GLY A 173 9.11 23.57 -7.72
N THR A 174 8.36 24.59 -7.39
CA THR A 174 8.26 25.10 -6.02
C THR A 174 6.84 25.01 -5.51
N ILE A 175 6.52 23.87 -4.96
CA ILE A 175 5.31 23.71 -4.16
C ILE A 175 5.74 24.00 -2.72
N PRO A 176 5.12 24.98 -2.05
CA PRO A 176 5.27 25.07 -0.62
C PRO A 176 4.72 23.76 -0.05
N THR A 177 5.59 22.95 0.47
CA THR A 177 5.20 21.83 1.30
C THR A 177 4.48 22.43 2.50
N ALA A 178 3.19 22.18 2.64
CA ALA A 178 2.53 22.42 3.92
C ALA A 178 3.37 21.71 4.97
N SER A 179 3.79 22.43 5.98
CA SER A 179 4.54 21.84 7.08
C SER A 179 3.56 21.18 8.04
N ASP A 180 4.02 20.21 8.79
CA ASP A 180 3.23 19.57 9.83
C ASP A 180 2.92 20.57 10.95
N ALA A 181 1.72 21.15 10.92
CA ALA A 181 1.29 22.13 11.92
C ALA A 181 0.87 21.42 13.22
N GLN A 182 1.45 21.84 14.34
CA GLN A 182 1.21 21.22 15.63
C GLN A 182 0.82 22.26 16.68
N ILE A 183 -0.22 21.97 17.45
CA ILE A 183 -0.67 22.78 18.59
C ILE A 183 -0.84 21.86 19.80
N GLY A 184 -0.23 22.21 20.91
CA GLY A 184 -0.37 21.53 22.19
C GLY A 184 -0.84 22.46 23.31
N THR A 185 -1.56 21.95 24.28
CA THR A 185 -2.01 22.72 25.45
C THR A 185 -1.80 21.94 26.74
N SER A 186 -1.51 22.67 27.82
CA SER A 186 -1.44 22.15 29.17
C SER A 186 -2.02 23.18 30.15
N THR A 187 -2.67 22.73 31.21
CA THR A 187 -3.13 23.65 32.28
C THR A 187 -2.39 23.28 33.55
N GLU A 188 -1.58 24.23 34.04
CA GLU A 188 -0.68 24.00 35.16
C GLU A 188 -0.75 25.15 36.16
N THR A 189 -0.53 24.82 37.43
CA THR A 189 -0.39 25.81 38.52
C THR A 189 1.09 25.98 38.81
N ILE A 190 1.61 27.17 38.55
CA ILE A 190 2.99 27.51 38.87
C ILE A 190 3.08 28.06 40.27
N SER A 191 3.79 27.34 41.14
CA SER A 191 4.03 27.76 42.54
C SER A 191 5.27 27.02 43.07
N GLY A 192 6.21 27.74 43.67
CA GLY A 192 7.47 27.15 44.11
C GLY A 192 8.35 26.68 42.96
N ASP A 193 9.18 25.65 43.23
CA ASP A 193 10.21 25.17 42.29
C ASP A 193 9.86 23.80 41.65
N ASP A 194 8.84 23.10 42.13
CA ASP A 194 8.48 21.74 41.70
C ASP A 194 7.20 21.72 40.84
N TRP A 195 7.28 22.19 39.62
CA TRP A 195 6.20 22.15 38.64
C TRP A 195 6.75 21.87 37.24
N GLN A 196 5.90 21.33 36.37
CA GLN A 196 6.28 21.01 34.99
C GLN A 196 5.09 21.21 34.05
N VAL A 197 5.34 21.85 32.92
CA VAL A 197 4.35 21.97 31.83
C VAL A 197 4.59 20.85 30.83
N THR A 198 3.62 19.97 30.72
CA THR A 198 3.69 18.84 29.78
C THR A 198 2.70 19.07 28.64
N PHE A 199 3.19 19.27 27.45
CA PHE A 199 2.40 19.38 26.24
C PHE A 199 2.21 18.03 25.57
N LEU A 200 1.02 17.83 25.00
CA LEU A 200 0.75 16.83 23.98
C LEU A 200 0.41 17.58 22.69
N MET A 201 1.38 17.67 21.81
CA MET A 201 1.22 18.33 20.51
C MET A 201 0.32 17.50 19.62
N LYS A 202 -0.68 18.13 19.01
CA LYS A 202 -1.63 17.49 18.08
C LYS A 202 -1.44 18.04 16.69
N HIS A 203 -1.33 17.14 15.74
CA HIS A 203 -1.27 17.47 14.32
C HIS A 203 -2.56 18.17 13.88
N GLN A 204 -2.42 19.29 13.19
CA GLN A 204 -3.55 20.07 12.68
C GLN A 204 -3.89 19.73 11.23
N ASN A 205 -3.01 19.02 10.54
CA ASN A 205 -3.15 18.53 9.17
C ASN A 205 -3.50 17.05 9.14
N ALA A 206 -4.05 16.59 8.02
CA ALA A 206 -3.92 15.21 7.59
C ALA A 206 -2.63 15.08 6.76
N ARG A 207 -2.08 13.88 6.66
CA ARG A 207 -0.96 13.61 5.77
C ARG A 207 -1.22 12.40 4.88
N PHE A 208 -0.56 12.35 3.76
CA PHE A 208 -0.56 11.18 2.90
C PHE A 208 0.77 11.04 2.16
N ARG A 209 1.03 9.83 1.69
CA ARG A 209 2.16 9.51 0.84
C ARG A 209 1.75 8.60 -0.29
N LEU A 210 2.58 8.57 -1.33
CA LEU A 210 2.52 7.59 -2.40
C LEU A 210 3.38 6.39 -2.05
N ARG A 211 2.83 5.23 -2.32
CA ARG A 211 3.56 3.97 -2.39
C ARG A 211 3.42 3.42 -3.79
N LEU A 212 4.51 3.24 -4.49
CA LEU A 212 4.54 2.54 -5.75
C LEU A 212 5.11 1.14 -5.52
N VAL A 213 4.38 0.13 -5.98
CA VAL A 213 4.77 -1.28 -5.88
C VAL A 213 5.04 -1.79 -7.28
N ALA A 214 6.25 -2.29 -7.55
CA ALA A 214 6.63 -2.73 -8.88
C ALA A 214 7.67 -3.87 -8.84
N TYR A 215 7.64 -4.75 -9.85
CA TYR A 215 8.61 -5.83 -10.04
C TYR A 215 9.90 -5.32 -10.69
N THR A 216 10.49 -4.29 -10.12
CA THR A 216 11.71 -3.67 -10.61
C THR A 216 12.59 -3.27 -9.44
N ASN A 217 13.91 -3.22 -9.68
CA ASN A 217 14.87 -2.60 -8.77
C ASN A 217 15.15 -1.15 -9.17
N GLN A 218 14.65 -0.71 -10.32
CA GLN A 218 14.90 0.63 -10.85
C GLN A 218 13.60 1.31 -11.24
N LEU A 219 13.35 2.42 -10.59
CA LEU A 219 12.29 3.36 -10.92
C LEU A 219 12.97 4.66 -11.36
N GLU A 220 12.60 5.18 -12.52
CA GLU A 220 13.19 6.40 -13.05
C GLU A 220 12.18 7.54 -13.00
N ASN A 221 12.55 8.62 -12.31
CA ASN A 221 11.83 9.91 -12.30
C ASN A 221 10.31 9.81 -12.06
N ALA A 222 9.90 8.89 -11.22
CA ALA A 222 8.48 8.74 -10.91
C ALA A 222 7.99 9.90 -10.05
N VAL A 223 6.90 10.50 -10.50
CA VAL A 223 6.30 11.65 -9.87
C VAL A 223 4.80 11.41 -9.73
N GLY A 224 4.31 11.57 -8.52
CA GLY A 224 2.89 11.72 -8.26
C GLY A 224 2.52 13.19 -8.14
N ALA A 225 1.26 13.50 -8.35
CA ALA A 225 0.75 14.83 -8.14
C ALA A 225 -0.68 14.81 -7.62
N LEU A 226 -1.01 15.84 -6.87
CA LEU A 226 -2.39 16.10 -6.48
C LEU A 226 -3.10 16.87 -7.58
N THR A 227 -4.32 16.49 -7.82
CA THR A 227 -5.25 17.24 -8.66
C THR A 227 -6.51 17.52 -7.86
N GLY A 228 -7.12 18.64 -8.14
CA GLY A 228 -8.41 18.98 -7.57
C GLY A 228 -9.55 18.64 -8.51
N THR A 229 -10.70 18.45 -7.92
CA THR A 229 -11.98 18.48 -8.63
C THR A 229 -12.52 19.91 -8.64
N THR A 230 -13.70 20.11 -9.17
CA THR A 230 -14.39 21.42 -9.21
C THR A 230 -14.85 21.93 -7.84
N THR A 231 -14.54 21.24 -6.75
CA THR A 231 -14.96 21.59 -5.40
C THR A 231 -13.94 22.47 -4.71
N GLU A 232 -14.37 23.49 -3.96
CA GLU A 232 -13.49 24.33 -3.17
C GLU A 232 -12.83 23.56 -2.02
N TYR A 233 -11.55 23.76 -1.90
CA TYR A 233 -10.70 23.09 -0.92
C TYR A 233 -10.20 24.06 0.15
N PRO A 234 -10.22 23.71 1.45
CA PRO A 234 -9.67 24.52 2.52
C PRO A 234 -8.16 24.73 2.36
N VAL A 235 -7.71 25.96 2.42
CA VAL A 235 -6.27 26.32 2.39
C VAL A 235 -5.81 26.98 3.66
N THR A 236 -6.71 27.63 4.41
CA THR A 236 -6.40 28.31 5.66
C THR A 236 -7.47 27.99 6.72
N LEU A 237 -7.00 27.62 7.89
CA LEU A 237 -7.82 27.39 9.08
C LEU A 237 -7.42 28.38 10.17
N LYS A 238 -8.41 29.02 10.76
CA LYS A 238 -8.31 29.86 11.96
C LYS A 238 -8.69 29.04 13.18
N TYR A 239 -7.89 29.16 14.23
CA TYR A 239 -8.13 28.54 15.54
C TYR A 239 -8.22 29.62 16.63
N ALA A 240 -8.94 29.34 17.71
CA ALA A 240 -8.75 30.09 18.95
C ALA A 240 -7.31 29.92 19.45
N LEU A 241 -6.85 30.81 20.35
CA LEU A 241 -5.48 30.76 20.87
C LEU A 241 -5.09 29.43 21.52
N ASP A 242 -6.05 28.69 22.02
CA ASP A 242 -5.85 27.37 22.63
C ASP A 242 -5.94 26.20 21.63
N GLY A 243 -5.96 26.49 20.34
CA GLY A 243 -6.09 25.46 19.30
C GLY A 243 -7.49 24.86 19.15
N SER A 244 -8.47 25.38 19.86
CA SER A 244 -9.87 24.97 19.72
C SER A 244 -10.59 25.69 18.58
N ASN A 245 -11.80 25.22 18.25
CA ASN A 245 -12.73 25.87 17.32
C ASN A 245 -12.13 26.17 15.92
N PRO A 246 -11.61 25.18 15.20
CA PRO A 246 -11.11 25.40 13.85
C PRO A 246 -12.23 25.89 12.91
N ALA A 247 -11.96 26.94 12.18
CA ALA A 247 -12.84 27.49 11.18
C ALA A 247 -12.10 27.71 9.87
N VAL A 248 -12.67 27.27 8.76
CA VAL A 248 -12.12 27.53 7.42
C VAL A 248 -12.30 29.02 7.12
N THR A 249 -11.22 29.74 6.90
CA THR A 249 -11.24 31.17 6.55
C THR A 249 -10.97 31.41 5.08
N GLU A 250 -10.26 30.50 4.44
CA GLU A 250 -9.94 30.60 3.03
C GLU A 250 -10.09 29.24 2.35
N LYS A 251 -10.63 29.25 1.14
CA LYS A 251 -10.75 28.11 0.25
C LYS A 251 -10.22 28.47 -1.12
N THR A 252 -9.70 27.48 -1.82
CA THR A 252 -9.33 27.64 -3.22
C THR A 252 -9.95 26.55 -4.06
N TYR A 253 -10.20 26.87 -5.33
CA TYR A 253 -10.43 25.83 -6.32
C TYR A 253 -9.09 25.27 -6.72
N PRO A 254 -8.89 23.98 -6.62
CA PRO A 254 -7.71 23.38 -7.17
C PRO A 254 -7.79 23.45 -8.69
N TYR A 255 -7.26 24.53 -9.25
CA TYR A 255 -7.13 24.67 -10.69
C TYR A 255 -6.08 23.72 -11.22
N ASP A 256 -6.55 22.81 -12.00
CA ASP A 256 -6.00 22.01 -13.09
C ASP A 256 -4.62 21.36 -12.98
N TYR A 257 -3.66 21.75 -12.19
CA TYR A 257 -2.34 21.11 -12.21
C TYR A 257 -1.65 21.14 -10.84
N ALA A 258 -1.54 19.95 -10.28
CA ALA A 258 -0.58 19.63 -9.22
C ALA A 258 -0.49 20.65 -8.08
N ILE A 259 -1.36 20.55 -7.10
CA ILE A 259 -1.22 21.28 -5.82
C ILE A 259 0.11 20.90 -5.14
N ALA A 260 0.55 19.66 -5.31
CA ALA A 260 1.86 19.23 -4.87
C ALA A 260 2.42 18.12 -5.76
N LYS A 261 3.72 18.19 -6.00
CA LYS A 261 4.47 17.17 -6.71
C LYS A 261 5.19 16.29 -5.68
N LEU A 262 4.88 15.00 -5.69
CA LEU A 262 5.48 14.03 -4.81
C LEU A 262 6.51 13.23 -5.59
N THR A 263 7.78 13.34 -5.22
CA THR A 263 8.83 12.53 -5.85
C THR A 263 8.96 11.23 -5.08
N LEU A 264 8.87 10.10 -5.79
CA LEU A 264 9.15 8.80 -5.21
C LEU A 264 10.66 8.57 -5.18
N SER A 265 11.12 7.89 -4.13
CA SER A 265 12.50 7.41 -4.10
C SER A 265 12.74 6.48 -5.29
N ASN A 266 13.89 6.63 -5.98
CA ASN A 266 14.29 5.71 -7.03
C ASN A 266 14.90 4.41 -6.50
N THR A 267 15.12 4.34 -5.18
CA THR A 267 15.65 3.16 -4.51
C THR A 267 14.52 2.46 -3.75
N PRO A 268 14.35 1.14 -3.90
CA PRO A 268 13.33 0.42 -3.15
C PRO A 268 13.61 0.46 -1.66
N ALA A 269 12.57 0.66 -0.85
CA ALA A 269 12.67 0.66 0.60
C ALA A 269 12.87 -0.75 1.18
N GLU A 270 12.42 -1.76 0.45
CA GLU A 270 12.56 -3.16 0.81
C GLU A 270 13.08 -3.94 -0.40
N SER A 271 14.22 -4.59 -0.28
CA SER A 271 14.70 -5.57 -1.24
C SER A 271 14.55 -6.96 -0.65
N ASN A 272 13.88 -7.85 -1.34
CA ASN A 272 13.81 -9.24 -0.95
C ASN A 272 14.73 -10.06 -1.86
N ALA A 273 15.85 -10.50 -1.30
CA ALA A 273 16.91 -11.19 -2.05
C ALA A 273 16.55 -12.63 -2.43
N THR A 274 15.52 -13.22 -1.84
CA THR A 274 15.26 -14.66 -1.97
C THR A 274 14.31 -15.00 -3.13
N TYR A 275 13.40 -14.16 -3.46
CA TYR A 275 12.60 -14.12 -4.68
C TYR A 275 12.06 -12.71 -4.83
N VAL A 276 12.02 -12.21 -6.04
CA VAL A 276 11.64 -10.81 -6.25
C VAL A 276 10.17 -10.66 -5.95
N LYS A 277 9.86 -10.32 -4.70
CA LYS A 277 8.61 -9.63 -4.39
C LYS A 277 8.67 -8.27 -5.05
N ALA A 278 7.51 -7.74 -5.40
CA ALA A 278 7.44 -6.37 -5.86
C ALA A 278 8.08 -5.43 -4.83
N ASN A 279 8.98 -4.59 -5.30
CA ASN A 279 9.67 -3.61 -4.48
C ASN A 279 8.76 -2.42 -4.17
N ASN A 280 8.96 -1.81 -3.01
CA ASN A 280 8.22 -0.65 -2.56
C ASN A 280 9.07 0.62 -2.74
N PHE A 281 8.47 1.63 -3.35
CA PHE A 281 9.05 2.96 -3.52
C PHE A 281 8.11 3.97 -2.88
N TYR A 282 8.61 4.80 -1.98
CA TYR A 282 7.79 5.73 -1.22
C TYR A 282 8.14 7.18 -1.55
N SER A 283 7.13 8.04 -1.54
CA SER A 283 7.33 9.48 -1.45
C SER A 283 7.51 9.90 0.01
N ASN A 284 7.99 11.12 0.20
CA ASN A 284 7.80 11.80 1.47
C ASN A 284 6.31 12.01 1.74
N TYR A 285 5.97 12.24 3.01
CA TYR A 285 4.63 12.65 3.37
C TYR A 285 4.34 14.06 2.86
N MET A 286 3.11 14.28 2.46
CA MET A 286 2.55 15.58 2.15
C MET A 286 1.38 15.85 3.10
N TYR A 287 1.32 17.07 3.58
CA TYR A 287 0.29 17.51 4.51
C TYR A 287 -0.83 18.24 3.78
N VAL A 288 -2.06 17.93 4.15
CA VAL A 288 -3.27 18.54 3.59
C VAL A 288 -4.15 19.08 4.70
N MET A 289 -4.91 20.11 4.36
CA MET A 289 -5.87 20.68 5.29
C MET A 289 -7.02 19.71 5.55
N PRO A 290 -7.49 19.59 6.79
CA PRO A 290 -8.63 18.76 7.12
C PRO A 290 -9.95 19.33 6.55
N GLY A 291 -10.91 18.46 6.32
CA GLY A 291 -12.25 18.84 5.85
C GLY A 291 -12.35 19.16 4.35
N GLY A 292 -11.27 18.90 3.59
CA GLY A 292 -11.30 19.02 2.14
C GLY A 292 -11.93 17.81 1.48
N ASP A 293 -12.74 18.03 0.46
CA ASP A 293 -13.20 17.03 -0.46
C ASP A 293 -12.79 17.39 -1.90
N GLY A 294 -12.84 16.45 -2.82
CA GLY A 294 -12.54 16.70 -4.21
C GLY A 294 -11.05 16.78 -4.57
N ILE A 295 -10.15 16.33 -3.70
CA ILE A 295 -8.75 16.12 -4.07
C ILE A 295 -8.58 14.70 -4.56
N SER A 296 -7.83 14.56 -5.64
CA SER A 296 -7.41 13.28 -6.18
C SER A 296 -5.90 13.25 -6.31
N LEU A 297 -5.34 12.07 -6.15
CA LEU A 297 -3.93 11.81 -6.39
C LEU A 297 -3.78 11.06 -7.69
N TYR A 298 -2.77 11.40 -8.48
CA TYR A 298 -2.44 10.66 -9.67
C TYR A 298 -0.92 10.40 -9.77
N LEU A 299 -0.59 9.31 -10.42
CA LEU A 299 0.77 9.02 -10.83
C LEU A 299 1.01 9.69 -12.19
N GLY A 300 1.90 10.67 -12.24
CA GLY A 300 2.08 11.56 -13.40
C GLY A 300 3.13 11.08 -14.39
N GLU A 301 4.38 11.04 -13.98
CA GLU A 301 5.51 10.76 -14.83
C GLU A 301 6.35 9.63 -14.26
N GLY A 302 7.15 8.99 -15.10
CA GLY A 302 8.13 7.99 -14.69
C GLY A 302 8.40 6.95 -15.76
N LYS A 303 9.36 6.08 -15.45
CA LYS A 303 9.69 4.93 -16.27
C LYS A 303 9.87 3.71 -15.38
N VAL A 304 9.22 2.64 -15.75
CA VAL A 304 9.29 1.32 -15.10
C VAL A 304 9.24 0.23 -16.16
N TYR A 305 9.91 -0.88 -15.96
CA TYR A 305 10.00 -1.97 -16.95
C TYR A 305 10.52 -1.52 -18.32
N GLY A 306 11.40 -0.52 -18.36
CA GLY A 306 11.89 0.06 -19.60
C GLY A 306 10.87 0.90 -20.38
N LYS A 307 9.67 1.13 -19.84
CA LYS A 307 8.58 1.87 -20.49
C LYS A 307 8.19 3.10 -19.68
N SER A 308 7.98 4.22 -20.37
CA SER A 308 7.43 5.42 -19.76
C SER A 308 5.93 5.26 -19.51
N PHE A 309 5.47 5.77 -18.37
CA PHE A 309 4.05 5.87 -18.05
C PHE A 309 3.58 7.32 -17.96
N ASN A 310 4.21 8.21 -18.70
CA ASN A 310 3.78 9.60 -18.81
C ASN A 310 2.35 9.66 -19.31
N LEU A 311 1.50 10.20 -18.48
CA LEU A 311 0.10 10.34 -18.78
C LEU A 311 -0.10 11.72 -19.42
N ALA A 312 -0.23 11.73 -20.73
CA ALA A 312 -0.31 12.97 -21.52
C ALA A 312 -1.62 13.77 -21.30
N SER A 313 -2.55 13.24 -20.53
CA SER A 313 -3.83 13.91 -20.26
C SER A 313 -4.36 13.59 -18.87
N PRO A 314 -4.79 14.61 -18.10
CA PRO A 314 -5.42 14.41 -16.78
C PRO A 314 -6.66 13.50 -16.80
N THR A 315 -7.35 13.39 -17.92
CA THR A 315 -8.60 12.60 -18.05
C THR A 315 -8.38 11.09 -18.16
N SER A 316 -7.16 10.64 -18.41
CA SER A 316 -6.79 9.22 -18.45
C SER A 316 -6.00 8.77 -17.22
N LEU A 317 -5.98 9.59 -16.20
CA LEU A 317 -5.15 9.40 -15.03
C LEU A 317 -5.76 8.38 -14.06
N LEU A 318 -4.89 7.63 -13.43
CA LEU A 318 -5.19 6.87 -12.23
C LEU A 318 -5.47 7.86 -11.10
N THR A 319 -6.68 8.36 -11.03
CA THR A 319 -7.09 9.24 -9.97
C THR A 319 -7.74 8.44 -8.85
N GLN A 320 -7.14 8.50 -7.67
CA GLN A 320 -7.78 8.04 -6.46
C GLN A 320 -8.24 9.27 -5.69
N ALA A 321 -9.55 9.41 -5.55
CA ALA A 321 -10.12 10.45 -4.71
C ALA A 321 -9.67 10.22 -3.26
N LEU A 322 -9.16 11.27 -2.62
CA LEU A 322 -8.94 11.26 -1.18
C LEU A 322 -10.28 11.16 -0.45
N PRO A 323 -10.28 10.71 0.81
CA PRO A 323 -11.51 10.64 1.59
C PRO A 323 -12.23 11.99 1.56
N SER A 324 -13.52 11.96 1.42
CA SER A 324 -14.39 13.15 1.36
C SER A 324 -14.38 14.00 2.64
N LYS A 325 -13.55 13.69 3.61
CA LYS A 325 -13.28 14.52 4.79
C LYS A 325 -11.98 14.03 5.40
N THR A 326 -10.86 14.49 4.85
CA THR A 326 -9.57 14.33 5.54
C THR A 326 -9.67 14.83 6.96
N GLN A 327 -9.27 14.01 7.91
CA GLN A 327 -9.37 14.33 9.33
C GLN A 327 -8.01 14.75 9.87
N ARG A 328 -8.03 15.67 10.81
CA ARG A 328 -6.86 16.15 11.53
C ARG A 328 -6.15 14.98 12.24
N GLY A 329 -4.84 14.88 12.08
CA GLY A 329 -4.03 13.83 12.69
C GLY A 329 -4.13 12.45 12.04
N HIS A 330 -4.83 12.32 10.89
CA HIS A 330 -4.90 11.07 10.15
C HIS A 330 -3.82 10.98 9.08
N SER A 331 -3.35 9.77 8.83
CA SER A 331 -2.32 9.45 7.84
C SER A 331 -2.84 8.44 6.82
N TYR A 332 -2.56 8.65 5.54
CA TYR A 332 -3.05 7.80 4.46
C TYR A 332 -1.90 7.39 3.54
N THR A 333 -1.92 6.14 3.10
CA THR A 333 -1.03 5.64 2.04
C THR A 333 -1.86 5.27 0.80
N ILE A 334 -1.49 5.87 -0.34
CA ILE A 334 -2.09 5.55 -1.63
C ILE A 334 -1.10 4.69 -2.38
N THR A 335 -1.50 3.47 -2.69
CA THR A 335 -0.66 2.47 -3.34
C THR A 335 -1.03 2.34 -4.80
N TYR A 336 -0.05 2.50 -5.67
CA TYR A 336 -0.11 2.14 -7.08
C TYR A 336 0.74 0.91 -7.31
N ARG A 337 0.10 -0.23 -7.53
CA ARG A 337 0.78 -1.45 -7.89
C ARG A 337 0.87 -1.55 -9.40
N LEU A 338 2.05 -1.34 -9.94
CA LEU A 338 2.32 -1.37 -11.37
C LEU A 338 2.68 -2.78 -11.81
N LEU A 339 1.89 -3.32 -12.72
CA LEU A 339 2.11 -4.63 -13.31
C LEU A 339 2.62 -4.46 -14.74
N PRO A 340 3.65 -5.22 -15.15
CA PRO A 340 4.05 -5.26 -16.54
C PRO A 340 2.92 -5.88 -17.38
N GLU A 341 3.01 -5.72 -18.70
CA GLU A 341 2.05 -6.35 -19.61
C GLU A 341 1.98 -7.86 -19.39
N PHE A 342 3.16 -8.47 -19.21
CA PHE A 342 3.31 -9.87 -18.84
C PHE A 342 4.39 -10.02 -17.77
N LEU A 343 4.14 -10.91 -16.82
CA LEU A 343 5.08 -11.27 -15.78
C LEU A 343 5.66 -12.65 -16.08
N TYR A 344 6.96 -12.82 -15.88
CA TYR A 344 7.66 -14.07 -16.14
C TYR A 344 8.29 -14.63 -14.87
N LEU A 345 8.26 -15.95 -14.76
CA LEU A 345 9.04 -16.70 -13.78
C LEU A 345 10.41 -16.99 -14.40
N PHE A 346 11.47 -16.68 -13.67
CA PHE A 346 12.84 -16.92 -14.10
C PHE A 346 13.43 -18.18 -13.47
N ASN A 347 14.53 -18.67 -14.04
CA ASN A 347 15.24 -19.87 -13.61
C ASN A 347 15.80 -19.81 -12.17
N ASP A 348 15.89 -18.64 -11.57
CA ASP A 348 16.26 -18.44 -10.17
C ASP A 348 15.05 -18.43 -9.20
N GLY A 349 13.84 -18.67 -9.72
CA GLY A 349 12.61 -18.64 -8.94
C GLY A 349 12.03 -17.25 -8.70
N SER A 350 12.66 -16.21 -9.21
CA SER A 350 12.16 -14.84 -9.12
C SER A 350 11.19 -14.53 -10.27
N CYS A 351 10.34 -13.51 -10.06
CA CYS A 351 9.43 -13.00 -11.09
C CYS A 351 9.83 -11.59 -11.52
N GLY A 352 9.46 -11.22 -12.75
CA GLY A 352 9.72 -9.87 -13.25
C GLY A 352 9.18 -9.63 -14.65
N ALA A 353 9.27 -8.38 -15.10
CA ALA A 353 9.08 -8.05 -16.50
C ALA A 353 10.22 -8.65 -17.33
N TYR A 354 9.92 -9.09 -18.57
CA TYR A 354 10.95 -9.66 -19.43
C TYR A 354 12.10 -8.69 -19.73
N SER A 355 11.80 -7.40 -19.83
CA SER A 355 12.81 -6.34 -20.02
C SER A 355 13.81 -6.24 -18.86
N GLU A 356 13.48 -6.77 -17.69
CA GLU A 356 14.32 -6.72 -16.48
C GLU A 356 14.94 -8.08 -16.12
N LYS A 357 14.90 -9.03 -17.04
CA LYS A 357 15.48 -10.36 -16.79
C LYS A 357 16.97 -10.34 -16.44
N GLY A 358 17.73 -9.38 -16.96
CA GLY A 358 19.19 -9.35 -16.82
C GLY A 358 19.83 -10.62 -17.39
N SER A 359 20.63 -11.31 -16.58
CA SER A 359 21.25 -12.60 -16.94
C SER A 359 20.34 -13.82 -16.71
N ARG A 360 19.15 -13.63 -16.15
CA ARG A 360 18.20 -14.71 -15.87
C ARG A 360 17.55 -15.21 -17.16
N THR A 361 17.11 -16.46 -17.14
CA THR A 361 16.36 -17.07 -18.24
C THR A 361 14.89 -17.18 -17.82
N ALA A 362 13.96 -16.68 -18.64
CA ALA A 362 12.53 -16.89 -18.41
C ALA A 362 12.19 -18.36 -18.70
N ILE A 363 11.45 -19.00 -17.80
CA ILE A 363 11.06 -20.42 -17.92
C ILE A 363 9.56 -20.59 -18.03
N ALA A 364 8.78 -19.63 -17.53
CA ALA A 364 7.32 -19.66 -17.57
C ALA A 364 6.75 -18.24 -17.58
N ALA A 365 5.52 -18.11 -18.07
CA ALA A 365 4.71 -16.90 -17.96
C ALA A 365 3.79 -17.00 -16.74
N VAL A 366 3.79 -15.99 -15.87
CA VAL A 366 3.03 -16.01 -14.62
C VAL A 366 1.56 -15.74 -14.90
N VAL A 367 0.71 -16.65 -14.43
CA VAL A 367 -0.76 -16.58 -14.53
C VAL A 367 -1.35 -15.99 -13.26
N LYS A 368 -0.84 -16.44 -12.12
CA LYS A 368 -1.21 -15.97 -10.79
C LYS A 368 0.05 -15.64 -10.02
N GLU A 369 0.08 -14.46 -9.43
CA GLU A 369 1.22 -14.04 -8.61
C GLU A 369 1.26 -14.78 -7.28
N LYS A 370 2.48 -15.03 -6.81
CA LYS A 370 2.71 -15.54 -5.45
C LYS A 370 2.43 -14.46 -4.42
N THR A 371 1.77 -14.83 -3.36
CA THR A 371 1.55 -13.97 -2.18
C THR A 371 2.23 -14.56 -0.94
N ASN A 372 2.12 -13.90 0.20
CA ASN A 372 2.64 -14.46 1.46
C ASN A 372 1.86 -15.70 1.93
N THR A 373 0.65 -15.89 1.44
CA THR A 373 -0.29 -16.95 1.88
C THR A 373 -0.67 -17.91 0.78
N GLU A 374 -0.37 -17.60 -0.49
CA GLU A 374 -0.75 -18.39 -1.64
C GLU A 374 0.42 -18.56 -2.60
N GLU A 375 0.55 -19.75 -3.15
CA GLU A 375 1.53 -20.02 -4.21
C GLU A 375 1.15 -19.34 -5.51
N GLY A 376 2.17 -18.95 -6.28
CA GLY A 376 2.01 -18.48 -7.65
C GLY A 376 1.76 -19.65 -8.60
N THR A 377 1.21 -19.33 -9.77
CA THR A 377 1.00 -20.30 -10.86
C THR A 377 1.56 -19.71 -12.14
N ALA A 378 2.33 -20.49 -12.88
CA ALA A 378 2.89 -20.09 -14.15
C ALA A 378 2.76 -21.19 -15.19
N VAL A 379 2.65 -20.80 -16.48
CA VAL A 379 2.59 -21.70 -17.63
C VAL A 379 3.94 -21.75 -18.32
N ALA A 380 4.40 -22.93 -18.68
CA ALA A 380 5.65 -23.13 -19.40
C ALA A 380 5.69 -22.29 -20.71
N LEU A 381 6.87 -21.84 -21.09
CA LEU A 381 7.05 -21.13 -22.37
C LEU A 381 7.09 -22.07 -23.56
N HIS A 382 7.39 -23.33 -23.31
CA HIS A 382 7.54 -24.35 -24.34
C HIS A 382 6.63 -25.54 -24.07
N LYS A 383 6.24 -26.22 -25.12
CA LYS A 383 5.53 -27.50 -25.03
C LYS A 383 6.46 -28.57 -24.48
N ALA A 384 5.92 -29.46 -23.66
CA ALA A 384 6.63 -30.66 -23.25
C ALA A 384 6.70 -31.67 -24.42
N VAL A 385 5.64 -31.70 -25.24
CA VAL A 385 5.54 -32.51 -26.45
C VAL A 385 4.47 -31.92 -27.36
N ASP A 386 4.64 -32.06 -28.66
CA ASP A 386 3.66 -31.60 -29.66
C ASP A 386 2.41 -32.46 -29.73
N ASN A 387 2.58 -33.75 -29.56
CA ASN A 387 1.53 -34.73 -29.70
C ASN A 387 1.64 -35.79 -28.61
N ALA A 388 0.74 -35.77 -27.66
CA ALA A 388 0.54 -36.83 -26.67
C ALA A 388 -0.86 -37.42 -26.84
N MET A 389 -0.97 -38.74 -26.71
CA MET A 389 -2.26 -39.43 -26.78
C MET A 389 -2.75 -39.75 -25.39
N THR A 390 -4.05 -39.66 -25.16
CA THR A 390 -4.65 -40.28 -23.98
C THR A 390 -5.24 -41.62 -24.38
N ILE A 391 -4.96 -42.65 -23.59
CA ILE A 391 -5.53 -43.99 -23.78
C ILE A 391 -6.60 -44.32 -22.72
N GLU A 392 -6.63 -43.54 -21.66
CA GLU A 392 -7.58 -43.71 -20.56
C GLU A 392 -8.64 -42.62 -20.59
N THR A 393 -9.88 -43.04 -20.58
CA THR A 393 -11.04 -42.15 -20.54
C THR A 393 -11.49 -41.83 -19.11
N ASN A 394 -11.04 -42.63 -18.14
CA ASN A 394 -11.46 -42.54 -16.74
C ASN A 394 -10.26 -42.61 -15.82
N PHE A 395 -9.54 -41.52 -15.69
CA PHE A 395 -8.31 -41.51 -14.91
C PHE A 395 -8.43 -40.84 -13.54
N ASN A 396 -9.36 -39.93 -13.36
CA ASN A 396 -9.61 -39.30 -12.06
C ASN A 396 -10.77 -39.99 -11.33
N LYS A 397 -10.66 -40.10 -10.01
CA LYS A 397 -11.80 -40.52 -9.17
C LYS A 397 -12.95 -39.52 -9.20
N GLN A 398 -12.62 -38.24 -9.38
CA GLN A 398 -13.58 -37.16 -9.52
C GLN A 398 -13.85 -36.91 -10.99
N SER A 399 -15.10 -36.74 -11.33
CA SER A 399 -15.56 -36.34 -12.64
C SER A 399 -16.49 -35.13 -12.51
N PHE A 400 -16.55 -34.32 -13.55
CA PHE A 400 -17.20 -33.02 -13.54
C PHE A 400 -18.28 -32.91 -14.61
N SER A 401 -19.23 -32.00 -14.41
CA SER A 401 -19.93 -31.36 -15.52
C SER A 401 -18.95 -30.41 -16.24
N VAL A 402 -19.27 -29.99 -17.46
CA VAL A 402 -18.44 -29.00 -18.18
C VAL A 402 -18.30 -27.70 -17.36
N ALA A 403 -19.39 -27.25 -16.75
CA ALA A 403 -19.41 -26.03 -15.94
C ALA A 403 -18.51 -26.15 -14.70
N ASP A 404 -18.50 -27.30 -14.04
CA ASP A 404 -17.64 -27.53 -12.87
C ASP A 404 -16.17 -27.66 -13.28
N ALA A 405 -15.89 -28.36 -14.38
CA ALA A 405 -14.53 -28.49 -14.92
C ALA A 405 -13.91 -27.13 -15.27
N MET A 406 -14.69 -26.17 -15.77
CA MET A 406 -14.22 -24.81 -16.05
C MET A 406 -13.81 -24.01 -14.81
N ASN A 407 -14.13 -24.50 -13.62
CA ASN A 407 -13.70 -23.90 -12.35
C ASN A 407 -12.71 -24.81 -11.58
N ASP A 408 -12.36 -25.95 -12.16
CA ASP A 408 -11.43 -26.89 -11.55
C ASP A 408 -9.99 -26.38 -11.62
N MET A 409 -9.32 -26.32 -10.47
CA MET A 409 -7.95 -25.78 -10.28
C MET A 409 -7.00 -26.86 -9.72
N ASN A 410 -7.33 -28.14 -9.89
CA ASN A 410 -6.67 -29.22 -9.15
C ASN A 410 -5.64 -29.99 -10.00
N GLY A 411 -5.12 -29.39 -11.07
CA GLY A 411 -4.21 -30.04 -12.01
C GLY A 411 -2.96 -30.64 -11.37
N TYR A 412 -2.39 -29.94 -10.39
CA TYR A 412 -1.24 -30.42 -9.65
C TYR A 412 -1.51 -31.77 -8.95
N ASN A 413 -2.61 -31.87 -8.20
CA ASN A 413 -2.96 -33.09 -7.50
C ASN A 413 -3.35 -34.22 -8.47
N TYR A 414 -4.03 -33.91 -9.58
CA TYR A 414 -4.31 -34.89 -10.62
C TYR A 414 -3.04 -35.47 -11.25
N THR A 415 -1.96 -34.70 -11.28
CA THR A 415 -0.68 -35.17 -11.82
C THR A 415 0.14 -35.94 -10.79
N TRP A 416 0.21 -35.47 -9.54
CA TRP A 416 1.18 -35.93 -8.56
C TRP A 416 0.60 -36.68 -7.34
N ASP A 417 -0.71 -36.61 -7.08
CA ASP A 417 -1.33 -37.33 -5.97
C ASP A 417 -2.04 -38.62 -6.45
N ALA A 418 -1.48 -39.75 -6.06
CA ALA A 418 -2.05 -41.07 -6.35
C ALA A 418 -3.49 -41.21 -5.82
N ALA A 419 -3.86 -40.54 -4.74
CA ALA A 419 -5.20 -40.61 -4.17
C ALA A 419 -6.29 -40.09 -5.11
N THR A 420 -5.96 -39.22 -6.06
CA THR A 420 -6.89 -38.69 -7.06
C THR A 420 -7.12 -39.61 -8.24
N THR A 421 -6.28 -40.62 -8.43
CA THR A 421 -6.31 -41.57 -9.56
C THR A 421 -7.12 -42.79 -9.25
N ILE A 422 -7.85 -43.31 -10.23
CA ILE A 422 -8.69 -44.52 -10.07
C ILE A 422 -7.87 -45.74 -9.66
N ASP A 423 -6.69 -45.91 -10.23
CA ASP A 423 -5.78 -47.01 -9.94
C ASP A 423 -4.82 -46.74 -8.76
N ASN A 424 -4.96 -45.60 -8.08
CA ASN A 424 -4.11 -45.15 -6.98
C ASN A 424 -2.62 -45.03 -7.35
N LYS A 425 -2.30 -44.71 -8.58
CA LYS A 425 -0.94 -44.42 -9.04
C LYS A 425 -0.73 -42.93 -9.33
N VAL A 426 0.50 -42.47 -9.17
CA VAL A 426 0.91 -41.13 -9.62
C VAL A 426 0.94 -41.15 -11.15
N LYS A 427 0.07 -40.36 -11.79
CA LYS A 427 -0.08 -40.36 -13.24
C LYS A 427 1.19 -39.92 -13.97
N ALA A 428 1.93 -38.98 -13.43
CA ALA A 428 3.21 -38.55 -14.03
C ALA A 428 4.24 -39.69 -14.11
N THR A 429 4.13 -40.76 -13.35
CA THR A 429 5.09 -41.86 -13.32
C THR A 429 4.49 -43.22 -13.73
N ALA A 430 3.19 -43.28 -14.02
CA ALA A 430 2.50 -44.53 -14.31
C ALA A 430 2.85 -45.04 -15.72
N LEU A 431 3.35 -46.23 -15.81
CA LEU A 431 3.58 -46.94 -17.06
C LEU A 431 2.32 -47.62 -17.53
N ALA A 432 2.14 -47.83 -18.84
CA ALA A 432 1.07 -48.61 -19.38
C ALA A 432 1.16 -50.05 -18.85
N PRO A 433 0.04 -50.72 -18.52
CA PRO A 433 0.03 -52.13 -18.16
C PRO A 433 0.61 -52.96 -19.30
N ALA A 434 1.40 -53.99 -18.96
CA ALA A 434 1.93 -54.93 -19.94
C ALA A 434 0.79 -55.61 -20.71
N GLY A 435 0.80 -55.51 -22.06
CA GLY A 435 -0.18 -56.14 -22.93
C GLY A 435 -1.24 -55.23 -23.55
N MET A 436 -1.28 -53.93 -23.23
CA MET A 436 -2.08 -52.98 -24.02
C MET A 436 -1.40 -52.72 -25.37
N SER A 437 -2.11 -53.05 -26.42
CA SER A 437 -1.66 -52.94 -27.80
C SER A 437 -1.79 -51.52 -28.30
N PRO A 438 -1.21 -51.23 -29.35
CA PRO A 438 0.05 -50.55 -29.73
C PRO A 438 0.00 -49.04 -29.64
N PHE A 439 -0.81 -48.48 -28.82
CA PHE A 439 -0.95 -47.05 -28.54
C PHE A 439 -0.87 -46.81 -27.04
N PRO A 440 0.02 -45.96 -26.58
CA PRO A 440 0.94 -45.06 -27.26
C PRO A 440 2.36 -45.66 -27.41
N PRO A 441 3.16 -45.10 -28.32
CA PRO A 441 4.54 -45.56 -28.52
C PRO A 441 5.46 -45.33 -27.32
N SER A 442 5.06 -44.47 -26.35
CA SER A 442 5.85 -44.18 -25.16
C SER A 442 5.75 -45.22 -24.05
N GLY A 443 4.73 -46.06 -24.05
CA GLY A 443 4.50 -47.05 -23.01
C GLY A 443 3.94 -46.50 -21.69
N TYR A 444 3.53 -45.24 -21.63
CA TYR A 444 2.92 -44.67 -20.44
C TYR A 444 1.40 -44.64 -20.55
N GLN A 445 0.73 -45.02 -19.45
CA GLN A 445 -0.72 -45.09 -19.38
C GLN A 445 -1.37 -43.68 -19.44
N TYR A 446 -0.70 -42.72 -18.86
CA TYR A 446 -1.16 -41.32 -18.76
C TYR A 446 -0.15 -40.38 -19.45
N GLU A 447 -0.04 -40.51 -20.75
CA GLU A 447 1.00 -39.88 -21.53
C GLU A 447 1.06 -38.34 -21.36
N PRO A 448 -0.04 -37.56 -21.39
CA PRO A 448 0.01 -36.12 -21.17
C PRO A 448 0.53 -35.73 -19.77
N PHE A 449 0.14 -36.48 -18.74
CA PHE A 449 0.61 -36.26 -17.37
C PHE A 449 2.09 -36.57 -17.20
N TYR A 450 2.56 -37.67 -17.89
CA TYR A 450 3.96 -38.02 -17.87
C TYR A 450 4.82 -36.91 -18.48
N TYR A 451 4.49 -36.43 -19.68
CA TYR A 451 5.25 -35.36 -20.33
C TYR A 451 5.19 -34.07 -19.53
N ALA A 452 4.04 -33.71 -18.99
CA ALA A 452 3.94 -32.53 -18.15
C ALA A 452 4.83 -32.63 -16.90
N GLY A 453 4.78 -33.78 -16.19
CA GLY A 453 5.57 -34.01 -14.98
C GLY A 453 7.08 -34.14 -15.24
N HIS A 454 7.48 -34.54 -16.44
CA HIS A 454 8.88 -34.71 -16.85
C HIS A 454 9.34 -33.59 -17.80
N TYR A 455 8.71 -32.44 -17.76
CA TYR A 455 9.09 -31.30 -18.58
C TYR A 455 10.56 -30.94 -18.35
N ASN A 456 11.36 -31.03 -19.41
CA ASN A 456 12.81 -30.85 -19.34
C ASN A 456 13.20 -29.43 -19.70
N LEU A 457 13.43 -28.61 -18.69
CA LEU A 457 13.94 -27.26 -18.87
C LEU A 457 15.37 -27.21 -19.46
N GLU A 458 16.18 -28.24 -19.28
CA GLU A 458 17.56 -28.28 -19.79
C GLU A 458 17.62 -28.18 -21.31
N ASN A 459 16.59 -28.65 -22.00
CA ASN A 459 16.50 -28.51 -23.46
C ASN A 459 16.46 -27.07 -23.94
N TYR A 460 16.09 -26.13 -23.05
CA TYR A 460 15.96 -24.70 -23.35
C TYR A 460 17.06 -23.86 -22.68
N ASN A 461 18.09 -24.51 -22.15
CA ASN A 461 19.25 -23.91 -21.50
C ASN A 461 18.90 -22.86 -20.41
N PRO A 462 18.05 -23.15 -19.44
CA PRO A 462 17.59 -22.20 -18.44
C PRO A 462 18.66 -21.89 -17.37
N GLY A 463 19.74 -22.67 -17.32
CA GLY A 463 20.70 -22.61 -16.24
C GLY A 463 20.18 -23.28 -14.95
N VAL A 464 20.64 -22.82 -13.80
CA VAL A 464 20.26 -23.39 -12.51
C VAL A 464 18.80 -23.05 -12.19
N VAL A 465 18.01 -24.10 -11.91
CA VAL A 465 16.65 -23.97 -11.43
C VAL A 465 16.65 -24.15 -9.91
N THR A 466 16.10 -23.22 -9.19
CA THR A 466 16.13 -23.20 -7.72
C THR A 466 15.04 -24.08 -7.10
N SER A 467 15.19 -24.38 -5.82
CA SER A 467 14.20 -25.10 -5.01
C SER A 467 12.86 -24.37 -4.84
N ASN A 468 12.78 -23.11 -5.24
CA ASN A 468 11.54 -22.31 -5.14
C ASN A 468 10.53 -22.60 -6.27
N ILE A 469 10.90 -23.43 -7.22
CA ILE A 469 10.04 -23.84 -8.33
C ILE A 469 9.54 -25.25 -8.01
N GLY A 470 8.22 -25.42 -7.99
CA GLY A 470 7.59 -26.69 -7.73
C GLY A 470 7.73 -27.68 -8.89
N LYS A 471 7.02 -28.79 -8.79
CA LYS A 471 6.94 -29.78 -9.87
C LYS A 471 6.02 -29.29 -10.97
N TRP A 472 6.42 -29.51 -12.21
CA TRP A 472 5.60 -29.29 -13.39
C TRP A 472 4.44 -30.29 -13.43
N TYR A 473 3.28 -29.85 -13.91
CA TYR A 473 2.06 -30.65 -13.93
C TYR A 473 1.17 -30.33 -15.12
N LEU A 474 0.26 -31.23 -15.44
CA LEU A 474 -0.78 -31.02 -16.45
C LEU A 474 -1.91 -30.18 -15.84
N PRO A 475 -2.17 -28.97 -16.36
CA PRO A 475 -3.15 -28.06 -15.77
C PRO A 475 -4.58 -28.59 -15.86
N ALA A 476 -5.42 -28.22 -14.93
CA ALA A 476 -6.86 -28.40 -15.01
C ALA A 476 -7.50 -27.31 -15.89
N LEU A 477 -8.75 -27.52 -16.29
CA LEU A 477 -9.44 -26.61 -17.21
C LEU A 477 -9.61 -25.19 -16.65
N GLY A 478 -9.87 -25.06 -15.36
CA GLY A 478 -9.96 -23.77 -14.69
C GLY A 478 -8.63 -23.00 -14.70
N GLU A 479 -7.50 -23.69 -14.61
CA GLU A 479 -6.17 -23.09 -14.67
C GLU A 479 -5.89 -22.54 -16.09
N TRP A 480 -6.30 -23.26 -17.13
CA TRP A 480 -6.26 -22.74 -18.50
C TRP A 480 -7.15 -21.52 -18.70
N ARG A 481 -8.38 -21.56 -18.14
CA ARG A 481 -9.29 -20.42 -18.17
C ARG A 481 -8.66 -19.20 -17.50
N MET A 482 -7.99 -19.40 -16.36
CA MET A 482 -7.24 -18.33 -15.68
C MET A 482 -6.11 -17.78 -16.55
N ALA A 483 -5.35 -18.65 -17.24
CA ALA A 483 -4.27 -18.24 -18.13
C ALA A 483 -4.79 -17.41 -19.31
N ILE A 484 -5.88 -17.81 -19.91
CA ILE A 484 -6.52 -17.07 -21.01
C ILE A 484 -7.02 -15.71 -20.55
N LYS A 485 -7.63 -15.65 -19.37
CA LYS A 485 -8.05 -14.38 -18.77
C LYS A 485 -6.88 -13.43 -18.55
N GLU A 486 -5.80 -13.94 -18.00
CA GLU A 486 -4.61 -13.13 -17.72
C GLU A 486 -3.92 -12.64 -19.00
N PHE A 487 -3.71 -13.52 -19.97
CA PHE A 487 -2.90 -13.22 -21.15
C PHE A 487 -3.69 -12.59 -22.29
N ALA A 488 -4.91 -13.05 -22.53
CA ALA A 488 -5.76 -12.53 -23.60
C ALA A 488 -6.76 -11.45 -23.13
N GLY A 489 -6.92 -11.28 -21.82
CA GLY A 489 -7.83 -10.29 -21.24
C GLY A 489 -9.32 -10.65 -21.35
N VAL A 490 -9.62 -11.92 -21.63
CA VAL A 490 -11.00 -12.40 -21.81
C VAL A 490 -11.33 -13.43 -20.73
N ASP A 491 -12.34 -13.15 -19.93
CA ASP A 491 -12.93 -14.14 -19.02
C ASP A 491 -13.93 -14.98 -19.80
N ILE A 492 -13.55 -16.23 -20.09
CA ILE A 492 -14.41 -17.16 -20.78
C ILE A 492 -15.61 -17.47 -19.88
N ALA A 493 -16.81 -17.20 -20.35
CA ALA A 493 -18.03 -17.53 -19.63
C ALA A 493 -18.09 -19.04 -19.35
N VAL A 494 -18.60 -19.41 -18.19
CA VAL A 494 -18.78 -20.82 -17.82
C VAL A 494 -19.74 -21.46 -18.81
N GLN A 495 -19.28 -22.51 -19.49
CA GLN A 495 -20.05 -23.26 -20.47
C GLN A 495 -20.74 -24.42 -19.79
N THR A 496 -21.88 -24.83 -20.31
CA THR A 496 -22.66 -25.97 -19.80
C THR A 496 -22.61 -27.20 -20.70
N SER A 497 -22.12 -27.01 -21.93
CA SER A 497 -21.97 -28.10 -22.89
C SER A 497 -20.62 -28.04 -23.61
N LEU A 498 -20.17 -29.18 -24.11
CA LEU A 498 -19.01 -29.28 -24.99
C LEU A 498 -19.33 -28.61 -26.34
N TYR A 499 -18.32 -28.04 -26.94
CA TYR A 499 -18.40 -27.35 -28.24
C TYR A 499 -19.22 -26.07 -28.25
N ASP A 500 -19.71 -25.61 -27.07
CA ASP A 500 -20.39 -24.31 -26.98
C ASP A 500 -19.38 -23.17 -26.97
N THR A 501 -19.72 -22.24 -27.75
CA THR A 501 -19.21 -20.93 -28.07
C THR A 501 -18.21 -20.24 -27.13
N TYR A 502 -17.34 -19.87 -27.53
CA TYR A 502 -16.16 -19.17 -27.98
C TYR A 502 -16.25 -17.65 -27.76
N ALA A 503 -15.46 -17.14 -26.83
CA ALA A 503 -15.24 -15.74 -26.69
C ALA A 503 -14.32 -15.23 -27.82
N ASN A 504 -14.65 -14.12 -28.43
CA ASN A 504 -13.68 -13.36 -29.21
C ASN A 504 -12.54 -12.97 -28.30
N TRP A 505 -11.33 -13.42 -28.60
CA TRP A 505 -10.16 -13.20 -27.79
C TRP A 505 -8.99 -12.67 -28.59
N ASP A 506 -8.10 -11.96 -27.91
CA ASP A 506 -6.89 -11.44 -28.54
C ASP A 506 -5.79 -12.50 -28.55
N ARG A 507 -5.83 -13.38 -29.55
CA ARG A 507 -4.83 -14.42 -29.75
C ARG A 507 -3.42 -13.87 -29.98
N GLN A 508 -3.32 -12.70 -30.62
CA GLN A 508 -2.02 -12.07 -30.86
C GLN A 508 -1.37 -11.64 -29.56
N LYS A 509 -2.18 -11.15 -28.61
CA LYS A 509 -1.71 -10.81 -27.29
C LYS A 509 -1.25 -12.08 -26.54
N MET A 510 -2.02 -13.16 -26.60
CA MET A 510 -1.62 -14.41 -25.97
C MET A 510 -0.38 -15.02 -26.64
N LYS A 511 -0.27 -14.99 -27.96
CA LYS A 511 0.96 -15.40 -28.67
C LYS A 511 2.16 -14.59 -28.24
N LYS A 512 1.99 -13.28 -28.10
CA LYS A 512 3.05 -12.35 -27.69
C LYS A 512 3.65 -12.73 -26.33
N VAL A 513 2.86 -13.23 -25.40
CA VAL A 513 3.35 -13.70 -24.09
C VAL A 513 4.46 -14.73 -24.23
N PHE A 514 4.27 -15.71 -25.11
CA PHE A 514 5.26 -16.77 -25.31
C PHE A 514 6.41 -16.31 -26.19
N THR A 515 6.13 -15.70 -27.33
CA THR A 515 7.16 -15.30 -28.29
C THR A 515 8.09 -14.20 -27.78
N LEU A 516 7.62 -13.31 -26.90
CA LEU A 516 8.45 -12.28 -26.28
C LEU A 516 9.60 -12.88 -25.45
N ALA A 517 9.36 -14.03 -24.85
CA ALA A 517 10.33 -14.74 -24.04
C ALA A 517 11.04 -15.88 -24.78
N GLY A 518 10.83 -16.00 -26.09
CA GLY A 518 11.45 -17.05 -26.91
C GLY A 518 10.72 -18.39 -26.86
N GLY A 519 9.50 -18.42 -26.34
CA GLY A 519 8.67 -19.63 -26.28
C GLY A 519 8.07 -20.02 -27.63
N ASP A 520 7.66 -21.26 -27.75
CA ASP A 520 7.18 -21.91 -28.99
C ASP A 520 5.70 -22.32 -28.96
N ILE A 521 4.96 -21.92 -27.92
CA ILE A 521 3.55 -22.24 -27.82
C ILE A 521 2.77 -21.47 -28.89
N ASP A 522 2.25 -22.22 -29.85
CA ASP A 522 1.45 -21.62 -30.92
C ASP A 522 -0.05 -21.65 -30.57
N VAL A 523 -0.58 -20.48 -30.36
CA VAL A 523 -2.01 -20.24 -30.11
C VAL A 523 -2.71 -19.64 -31.34
N THR A 524 -2.06 -19.61 -32.49
CA THR A 524 -2.58 -18.99 -33.73
C THR A 524 -2.80 -19.98 -34.87
N GLY A 525 -2.30 -21.21 -34.77
CA GLY A 525 -2.52 -22.26 -35.75
C GLY A 525 -3.96 -22.77 -35.68
N GLY A 526 -4.62 -22.95 -36.84
CA GLY A 526 -5.97 -23.49 -36.90
C GLY A 526 -6.00 -24.92 -36.32
N GLY A 527 -6.78 -25.13 -35.26
CA GLY A 527 -7.00 -26.46 -34.67
C GLY A 527 -5.96 -26.93 -33.66
N SER A 528 -5.11 -26.04 -33.12
CA SER A 528 -4.22 -26.41 -32.01
C SER A 528 -5.04 -26.76 -30.77
N GLY A 529 -4.89 -27.98 -30.26
CA GLY A 529 -5.48 -28.43 -28.99
C GLY A 529 -4.37 -28.65 -27.96
N TYR A 530 -4.70 -28.36 -26.70
CA TYR A 530 -3.82 -28.62 -25.57
C TYR A 530 -4.55 -29.44 -24.52
N TRP A 531 -3.95 -30.55 -24.09
CA TRP A 531 -4.49 -31.38 -23.03
C TRP A 531 -4.64 -30.62 -21.71
N GLU A 532 -5.64 -31.00 -20.98
CA GLU A 532 -5.86 -30.61 -19.59
C GLU A 532 -6.21 -31.84 -18.76
N SER A 533 -6.25 -31.67 -17.43
CA SER A 533 -6.29 -32.81 -16.49
C SER A 533 -7.67 -33.11 -15.89
N SER A 534 -8.69 -32.30 -16.13
CA SER A 534 -10.04 -32.53 -15.63
C SER A 534 -10.73 -33.68 -16.41
N THR A 535 -11.62 -34.41 -15.75
CA THR A 535 -12.35 -35.52 -16.37
C THR A 535 -13.84 -35.25 -16.40
N LEU A 536 -14.45 -35.37 -17.56
CA LEU A 536 -15.87 -35.17 -17.73
C LEU A 536 -16.67 -36.41 -17.26
N GLY A 537 -17.65 -36.19 -16.39
CA GLY A 537 -18.56 -37.21 -15.88
C GLY A 537 -19.84 -37.30 -16.69
N SER A 538 -19.84 -38.10 -17.72
CA SER A 538 -21.03 -38.51 -18.43
C SER A 538 -20.86 -39.97 -18.80
N ASP A 539 -21.81 -40.58 -19.47
CA ASP A 539 -21.76 -42.00 -19.93
C ASP A 539 -20.50 -42.31 -20.77
N TYR A 540 -19.76 -41.28 -21.15
CA TYR A 540 -18.47 -41.35 -21.81
C TYR A 540 -17.48 -40.45 -21.02
N GLN A 541 -16.78 -41.03 -20.06
CA GLN A 541 -15.69 -40.32 -19.37
C GLN A 541 -14.59 -39.98 -20.38
N ARG A 542 -14.42 -38.70 -20.69
CA ARG A 542 -13.52 -38.23 -21.73
C ARG A 542 -12.50 -37.27 -21.16
N SER A 543 -11.29 -37.38 -21.70
CA SER A 543 -10.27 -36.36 -21.49
C SER A 543 -10.68 -35.07 -22.17
N LEU A 544 -10.53 -33.97 -21.48
CA LEU A 544 -10.79 -32.63 -22.04
C LEU A 544 -9.53 -32.02 -22.60
N TYR A 545 -9.70 -31.14 -23.56
CA TYR A 545 -8.64 -30.30 -24.08
C TYR A 545 -9.17 -28.92 -24.44
N ILE A 546 -8.31 -27.95 -24.31
CA ILE A 546 -8.58 -26.62 -24.82
C ILE A 546 -8.31 -26.58 -26.32
N LEU A 547 -9.34 -26.21 -27.06
CA LEU A 547 -9.23 -25.94 -28.48
C LEU A 547 -8.93 -24.44 -28.68
N VAL A 548 -7.77 -24.16 -29.27
CA VAL A 548 -7.37 -22.82 -29.63
C VAL A 548 -7.47 -22.69 -31.14
N ASN A 549 -8.33 -21.79 -31.61
CA ASN A 549 -8.58 -21.61 -33.03
C ASN A 549 -8.65 -20.13 -33.40
N ASP A 550 -8.66 -19.85 -34.70
CA ASP A 550 -8.78 -18.50 -35.22
C ASP A 550 -10.05 -17.79 -34.76
N GLY A 551 -9.87 -16.90 -33.75
CA GLY A 551 -10.93 -16.06 -33.23
C GLY A 551 -11.75 -16.61 -32.07
N TYR A 552 -11.49 -17.85 -31.61
CA TYR A 552 -12.18 -18.43 -30.46
C TYR A 552 -11.31 -19.41 -29.67
N VAL A 553 -11.65 -19.58 -28.41
CA VAL A 553 -11.16 -20.61 -27.54
C VAL A 553 -12.33 -21.39 -26.99
N GLY A 554 -12.24 -22.68 -26.93
CA GLY A 554 -13.31 -23.56 -26.48
C GLY A 554 -12.79 -24.79 -25.76
N VAL A 555 -13.72 -25.58 -25.24
CA VAL A 555 -13.46 -26.84 -24.61
C VAL A 555 -14.01 -27.95 -25.48
N SER A 556 -13.21 -28.97 -25.70
CA SER A 556 -13.63 -30.16 -26.43
C SER A 556 -13.19 -31.42 -25.70
N SER A 557 -13.72 -32.54 -26.11
CA SER A 557 -13.35 -33.84 -25.53
C SER A 557 -12.89 -34.80 -26.61
N ASP A 558 -11.87 -35.58 -26.33
CA ASP A 558 -11.38 -36.61 -27.21
C ASP A 558 -10.82 -37.80 -26.42
N THR A 559 -10.79 -38.97 -27.07
CA THR A 559 -10.25 -40.19 -26.50
C THR A 559 -9.12 -40.78 -27.32
N PHE A 560 -8.94 -40.35 -28.57
CA PHE A 560 -8.02 -41.00 -29.51
C PHE A 560 -7.19 -40.07 -30.36
N ASN A 561 -7.35 -38.75 -30.23
CA ASN A 561 -6.52 -37.80 -30.94
C ASN A 561 -5.31 -37.41 -30.08
N SER A 562 -4.30 -36.87 -30.74
CA SER A 562 -3.11 -36.35 -30.06
C SER A 562 -3.15 -34.84 -30.01
N HIS A 563 -2.85 -34.30 -28.85
CA HIS A 563 -2.77 -32.84 -28.62
C HIS A 563 -1.47 -32.49 -27.93
N GLY A 564 -1.11 -31.22 -27.98
CA GLY A 564 0.07 -30.69 -27.32
C GLY A 564 -0.05 -30.72 -25.79
N VAL A 565 1.09 -30.82 -25.13
CA VAL A 565 1.16 -30.75 -23.66
C VAL A 565 1.93 -29.49 -23.28
N VAL A 566 1.24 -28.59 -22.58
CA VAL A 566 1.83 -27.36 -22.02
C VAL A 566 1.75 -27.44 -20.50
N PRO A 567 2.88 -27.65 -19.83
CA PRO A 567 2.91 -27.78 -18.37
C PRO A 567 2.69 -26.46 -17.65
N PHE A 568 2.09 -26.56 -16.45
CA PHE A 568 2.03 -25.50 -15.48
C PHE A 568 2.93 -25.82 -14.29
N VAL A 569 3.24 -24.82 -13.48
CA VAL A 569 4.07 -24.95 -12.29
C VAL A 569 3.61 -24.00 -11.20
N HIS A 570 3.68 -24.48 -9.94
CA HIS A 570 3.56 -23.62 -8.76
C HIS A 570 4.97 -23.12 -8.34
N PHE A 571 5.05 -21.93 -7.76
CA PHE A 571 6.33 -21.33 -7.34
C PHE A 571 6.20 -20.42 -6.12
#